data_7b61c20a501b40ba0641af217a98ed6a
#
_entry.id   7b61c20a501b40ba0641af217a98ed6a
#
_cell.length_a   1.000
_cell.length_b   1.000
_cell.length_c   1.000
_cell.angle_alpha   90.00
_cell.angle_beta   90.00
_cell.angle_gamma   90.00
#
_symmetry.space_group_name_H-M   'P 1'
#
loop_
_entity.id
_entity.type
_entity.pdbx_description
1 polymer ?
#
loop_
_entity_poly.entity_id
_entity_poly.type
_entity_poly.pdbx_seq_one_letter_code
_entity_poly.pdbx_strand_id
1 'polypeptide(L)'
;MLVNVNCAKCVGIEAVKVTVEVDIQGGIGIHLVGLADTAVKESLLRTVTALQALDFHIPGKKIVINLAPADVHKSGSGYDLPIALGIIAASGQRNLAGIGDYLIMGELGLDGSVRNIPGALPYAQMALERGLKGCILPVQSAMEASELQECNIYGVESILQAVEILEKPEDSGHYLIWNTPLYGQICRQRPAAETQAEYIDFADIVGQDGAKRGLEIAAAGAHNNIMMGPPGSGKSSLAKALPGILPPMTRDEAMVTSKLYSIAGKGNLLHGLMTRRPFRAPHYSASLAAIIGGGNLDNIMPGEISLAQNGVLFLDEFAQMPKSVMEALRGPLEDRKVVISRLRSKVEYPASFMLVAASNPCPCGYYGDGEKCTCTPTQRLGYLSRLSGPIMDRIDLQIALRGVSPEKIAQRGSRPESSAAVAARVLAAREVQRRRFHGEDIFTNAEMTNKHIEKYCPLDAQCASTMTALMKNMSLSMRAYFRIIKVARTIADLEGAQEIKPIHLAEAASYRFLDKQKLF
;
A
#
# COMPACT_ATOMS: atom_id res chain seq x y z
N MET A 1 6.39 30.01 -32.39
CA MET A 1 5.01 29.59 -32.06
C MET A 1 5.07 28.89 -30.71
N LEU A 2 4.31 29.38 -29.72
CA LEU A 2 4.25 28.79 -28.39
C LEU A 2 3.29 27.59 -28.41
N VAL A 3 3.76 26.46 -27.93
CA VAL A 3 2.99 25.21 -27.78
C VAL A 3 3.00 24.78 -26.32
N ASN A 4 1.83 24.43 -25.81
CA ASN A 4 1.65 23.96 -24.43
C ASN A 4 1.25 22.48 -24.43
N VAL A 5 2.00 21.66 -23.68
CA VAL A 5 1.72 20.22 -23.50
C VAL A 5 1.42 19.95 -22.04
N ASN A 6 0.27 19.32 -21.75
CA ASN A 6 -0.08 18.98 -20.37
C ASN A 6 0.66 17.71 -19.94
N CYS A 7 1.31 17.82 -18.81
CA CYS A 7 2.07 16.77 -18.13
C CYS A 7 1.68 16.71 -16.66
N ALA A 8 2.28 15.80 -15.93
CA ALA A 8 2.08 15.69 -14.49
C ALA A 8 3.34 15.32 -13.72
N LYS A 9 3.30 15.53 -12.41
CA LYS A 9 4.23 15.00 -11.44
C LYS A 9 3.47 14.42 -10.27
N CYS A 10 3.87 13.23 -9.78
CA CYS A 10 3.35 12.68 -8.54
C CYS A 10 3.95 13.40 -7.32
N VAL A 11 3.08 13.78 -6.39
CA VAL A 11 3.42 14.31 -5.06
C VAL A 11 2.59 13.53 -4.03
N GLY A 12 3.23 12.67 -3.25
CA GLY A 12 2.48 11.67 -2.49
C GLY A 12 1.78 10.70 -3.44
N ILE A 13 0.50 10.44 -3.22
CA ILE A 13 -0.32 9.56 -4.08
C ILE A 13 -1.11 10.31 -5.16
N GLU A 14 -1.01 11.63 -5.21
CA GLU A 14 -1.74 12.46 -6.16
C GLU A 14 -0.82 12.99 -7.26
N ALA A 15 -1.40 13.31 -8.41
CA ALA A 15 -0.70 13.97 -9.50
C ALA A 15 -0.96 15.49 -9.49
N VAL A 16 0.10 16.27 -9.69
CA VAL A 16 0.03 17.72 -9.83
C VAL A 16 0.31 18.07 -11.30
N LYS A 17 -0.48 18.97 -11.85
CA LYS A 17 -0.31 19.42 -13.22
C LYS A 17 1.05 20.11 -13.42
N VAL A 18 1.73 19.71 -14.50
CA VAL A 18 2.90 20.37 -15.07
C VAL A 18 2.57 20.70 -16.52
N THR A 19 3.02 21.84 -17.01
CA THR A 19 2.89 22.20 -18.42
C THR A 19 4.30 22.33 -19.02
N VAL A 20 4.53 21.65 -20.12
CA VAL A 20 5.72 21.85 -20.96
C VAL A 20 5.36 22.89 -22.02
N GLU A 21 6.01 24.03 -21.94
CA GLU A 21 5.85 25.14 -22.88
C GLU A 21 7.05 25.14 -23.82
N VAL A 22 6.82 25.03 -25.11
CA VAL A 22 7.88 25.02 -26.13
C VAL A 22 7.68 26.21 -27.06
N ASP A 23 8.69 27.07 -27.15
CA ASP A 23 8.68 28.22 -28.10
C ASP A 23 9.98 28.26 -28.92
N ILE A 24 9.83 28.53 -30.22
CA ILE A 24 10.92 28.63 -31.18
C ILE A 24 11.06 30.07 -31.62
N GLN A 25 12.19 30.66 -31.30
CA GLN A 25 12.51 32.09 -31.48
C GLN A 25 13.76 32.28 -32.37
N GLY A 26 14.07 33.53 -32.69
CA GLY A 26 15.35 33.91 -33.32
C GLY A 26 16.53 33.64 -32.36
N GLY A 27 17.61 33.08 -32.90
CA GLY A 27 18.81 32.73 -32.12
C GLY A 27 19.20 31.27 -32.32
N ILE A 28 20.15 30.76 -31.51
CA ILE A 28 20.66 29.40 -31.62
C ILE A 28 20.67 28.73 -30.24
N GLY A 29 20.42 27.41 -30.20
CA GLY A 29 20.55 26.56 -29.05
C GLY A 29 19.22 26.15 -28.38
N ILE A 30 19.28 25.18 -27.52
CA ILE A 30 18.14 24.65 -26.76
C ILE A 30 18.32 25.04 -25.29
N HIS A 31 17.32 25.69 -24.73
CA HIS A 31 17.33 26.19 -23.37
C HIS A 31 16.19 25.60 -22.57
N LEU A 32 16.49 24.92 -21.46
CA LEU A 32 15.52 24.36 -20.54
C LEU A 32 15.43 25.22 -19.28
N VAL A 33 14.21 25.62 -18.91
CA VAL A 33 13.89 26.48 -17.76
C VAL A 33 12.86 25.74 -16.87
N GLY A 34 12.82 26.07 -15.56
CA GLY A 34 11.81 25.55 -14.62
C GLY A 34 12.28 24.38 -13.79
N LEU A 35 13.01 24.63 -12.68
CA LEU A 35 13.42 23.71 -11.61
C LEU A 35 13.54 22.20 -12.02
N ALA A 36 14.25 21.97 -13.13
CA ALA A 36 14.51 20.62 -13.66
C ALA A 36 15.71 19.99 -12.95
N ASP A 37 15.60 18.72 -12.56
CA ASP A 37 16.71 17.93 -12.04
C ASP A 37 17.71 17.53 -13.16
N THR A 38 18.75 16.78 -12.79
CA THR A 38 19.77 16.31 -13.75
C THR A 38 19.14 15.36 -14.80
N ALA A 39 18.21 14.50 -14.38
CA ALA A 39 17.55 13.54 -15.28
C ALA A 39 16.71 14.25 -16.35
N VAL A 40 16.00 15.32 -15.98
CA VAL A 40 15.24 16.16 -16.93
C VAL A 40 16.18 16.95 -17.85
N LYS A 41 17.37 17.37 -17.38
CA LYS A 41 18.37 18.01 -18.26
C LYS A 41 18.97 17.04 -19.26
N GLU A 42 19.23 15.80 -18.87
CA GLU A 42 19.68 14.72 -19.76
C GLU A 42 18.59 14.30 -20.77
N SER A 43 17.32 14.50 -20.43
CA SER A 43 16.17 14.31 -21.31
C SER A 43 16.30 15.01 -22.67
N LEU A 44 16.89 16.21 -22.68
CA LEU A 44 17.09 16.96 -23.94
C LEU A 44 17.97 16.21 -24.93
N LEU A 45 19.05 15.58 -24.46
CA LEU A 45 19.95 14.81 -25.34
C LEU A 45 19.22 13.60 -25.93
N ARG A 46 18.46 12.87 -25.08
CA ARG A 46 17.66 11.72 -25.55
C ARG A 46 16.60 12.16 -26.55
N THR A 47 15.89 13.23 -26.25
CA THR A 47 14.84 13.80 -27.12
C THR A 47 15.38 14.20 -28.48
N VAL A 48 16.49 14.96 -28.52
CA VAL A 48 17.13 15.39 -29.79
C VAL A 48 17.57 14.17 -30.60
N THR A 49 18.23 13.19 -29.98
CA THR A 49 18.70 11.98 -30.66
C THR A 49 17.52 11.16 -31.18
N ALA A 50 16.46 10.97 -30.40
CA ALA A 50 15.27 10.23 -30.79
C ALA A 50 14.53 10.91 -31.98
N LEU A 51 14.42 12.22 -31.95
CA LEU A 51 13.82 12.98 -33.07
C LEU A 51 14.64 12.82 -34.34
N GLN A 52 15.97 12.93 -34.27
CA GLN A 52 16.85 12.75 -35.42
C GLN A 52 16.80 11.32 -36.00
N ALA A 53 16.70 10.30 -35.11
CA ALA A 53 16.55 8.90 -35.53
C ALA A 53 15.25 8.62 -36.31
N LEU A 54 14.24 9.48 -36.14
CA LEU A 54 12.95 9.40 -36.82
C LEU A 54 12.81 10.45 -37.96
N ASP A 55 13.94 10.99 -38.46
CA ASP A 55 14.01 12.00 -39.53
C ASP A 55 13.30 13.32 -39.21
N PHE A 56 13.04 13.64 -37.93
CA PHE A 56 12.58 14.97 -37.56
C PHE A 56 13.77 15.94 -37.46
N HIS A 57 13.59 17.13 -38.02
CA HIS A 57 14.62 18.17 -37.98
C HIS A 57 14.59 18.99 -36.69
N ILE A 58 15.73 19.15 -36.04
CA ILE A 58 15.87 20.14 -35.00
C ILE A 58 16.11 21.51 -35.64
N PRO A 59 15.20 22.48 -35.45
CA PRO A 59 15.36 23.81 -36.02
C PRO A 59 16.68 24.45 -35.62
N GLY A 60 17.41 25.04 -36.58
CA GLY A 60 18.62 25.83 -36.32
C GLY A 60 18.32 27.19 -35.66
N LYS A 61 17.30 27.24 -34.81
CA LYS A 61 16.80 28.42 -34.09
C LYS A 61 16.94 28.21 -32.58
N LYS A 62 16.69 29.25 -31.77
CA LYS A 62 16.62 29.15 -30.32
C LYS A 62 15.30 28.46 -29.93
N ILE A 63 15.43 27.28 -29.28
CA ILE A 63 14.29 26.54 -28.72
C ILE A 63 14.30 26.79 -27.21
N VAL A 64 13.23 27.36 -26.68
CA VAL A 64 13.04 27.56 -25.23
C VAL A 64 11.98 26.58 -24.76
N ILE A 65 12.34 25.77 -23.78
CA ILE A 65 11.46 24.78 -23.13
C ILE A 65 11.30 25.21 -21.68
N ASN A 66 10.09 25.55 -21.27
CA ASN A 66 9.78 25.90 -19.89
C ASN A 66 8.88 24.84 -19.27
N LEU A 67 9.25 24.38 -18.07
CA LEU A 67 8.45 23.45 -17.27
C LEU A 67 7.72 24.22 -16.15
N ALA A 68 6.48 24.60 -16.39
CA ALA A 68 5.65 25.34 -15.45
C ALA A 68 4.80 24.41 -14.54
N PRO A 69 4.48 24.80 -13.29
CA PRO A 69 4.89 26.03 -12.59
C PRO A 69 6.30 25.93 -12.01
N ALA A 70 6.93 27.08 -11.74
CA ALA A 70 8.33 27.13 -11.27
C ALA A 70 8.54 26.69 -9.82
N ASP A 71 7.49 26.64 -9.00
CA ASP A 71 7.52 26.20 -7.60
C ASP A 71 7.51 24.67 -7.42
N VAL A 72 7.10 23.93 -8.46
CA VAL A 72 7.13 22.46 -8.48
C VAL A 72 8.44 21.98 -9.07
N HIS A 73 9.24 21.26 -8.31
CA HIS A 73 10.47 20.64 -8.80
C HIS A 73 10.16 19.44 -9.71
N LYS A 74 10.70 19.39 -10.93
CA LYS A 74 10.46 18.32 -11.90
C LYS A 74 11.60 17.32 -11.87
N SER A 75 11.27 16.06 -11.72
CA SER A 75 12.22 14.95 -11.60
C SER A 75 11.81 13.77 -12.47
N GLY A 76 12.80 13.03 -12.94
CA GLY A 76 12.62 11.84 -13.75
C GLY A 76 12.54 12.09 -15.25
N SER A 77 12.50 10.99 -16.02
CA SER A 77 12.58 10.97 -17.50
C SER A 77 11.23 11.05 -18.20
N GLY A 78 10.12 11.09 -17.47
CA GLY A 78 8.77 11.05 -18.06
C GLY A 78 8.38 12.27 -18.93
N TYR A 79 9.21 13.31 -18.93
CA TYR A 79 8.98 14.52 -19.73
C TYR A 79 9.56 14.46 -21.15
N ASP A 80 10.28 13.38 -21.50
CA ASP A 80 10.93 13.23 -22.80
C ASP A 80 9.92 13.28 -23.95
N LEU A 81 8.86 12.47 -23.89
CA LEU A 81 7.82 12.41 -24.92
C LEU A 81 7.08 13.74 -25.08
N PRO A 82 6.58 14.42 -24.03
CA PRO A 82 5.92 15.72 -24.21
C PRO A 82 6.86 16.80 -24.74
N ILE A 83 8.15 16.79 -24.38
CA ILE A 83 9.13 17.72 -24.94
C ILE A 83 9.32 17.46 -26.45
N ALA A 84 9.44 16.18 -26.86
CA ALA A 84 9.59 15.80 -28.25
C ALA A 84 8.39 16.28 -29.11
N LEU A 85 7.18 15.96 -28.65
CA LEU A 85 5.94 16.36 -29.35
C LEU A 85 5.78 17.89 -29.39
N GLY A 86 6.17 18.59 -28.30
CA GLY A 86 6.20 20.04 -28.26
C GLY A 86 7.14 20.65 -29.29
N ILE A 87 8.34 20.08 -29.51
CA ILE A 87 9.29 20.52 -30.53
C ILE A 87 8.74 20.26 -31.94
N ILE A 88 8.18 19.07 -32.19
CA ILE A 88 7.55 18.75 -33.51
C ILE A 88 6.44 19.74 -33.82
N ALA A 89 5.55 20.02 -32.90
CA ALA A 89 4.43 20.95 -33.10
C ALA A 89 4.92 22.40 -33.27
N ALA A 90 5.82 22.87 -32.37
CA ALA A 90 6.33 24.25 -32.44
C ALA A 90 7.14 24.55 -33.71
N SER A 91 7.82 23.52 -34.26
CA SER A 91 8.56 23.64 -35.52
C SER A 91 7.67 23.58 -36.79
N GLY A 92 6.39 23.21 -36.62
CA GLY A 92 5.44 23.10 -37.75
C GLY A 92 5.68 21.88 -38.65
N GLN A 93 6.47 20.91 -38.24
CA GLN A 93 6.75 19.69 -39.04
C GLN A 93 5.54 18.76 -39.08
N ARG A 94 4.71 18.79 -38.07
CA ARG A 94 3.43 18.09 -38.00
C ARG A 94 2.36 18.98 -37.37
N ASN A 95 1.12 18.77 -37.77
CA ASN A 95 -0.02 19.50 -37.21
C ASN A 95 -0.61 18.72 -36.01
N LEU A 96 -0.18 19.07 -34.81
CA LEU A 96 -0.63 18.47 -33.58
C LEU A 96 -1.63 19.40 -32.84
N ALA A 97 -2.68 19.82 -33.52
CA ALA A 97 -3.60 20.86 -33.04
C ALA A 97 -4.28 20.50 -31.70
N GLY A 98 -4.49 19.22 -31.40
CA GLY A 98 -5.10 18.73 -30.18
C GLY A 98 -4.12 18.45 -29.02
N ILE A 99 -2.83 18.78 -29.14
CA ILE A 99 -1.80 18.40 -28.13
C ILE A 99 -2.11 18.90 -26.71
N GLY A 100 -2.76 20.07 -26.60
CA GLY A 100 -3.15 20.64 -25.29
C GLY A 100 -4.38 20.00 -24.66
N ASP A 101 -5.06 19.07 -25.33
CA ASP A 101 -6.27 18.41 -24.82
C ASP A 101 -5.96 17.10 -24.09
N TYR A 102 -4.74 16.60 -24.20
CA TYR A 102 -4.30 15.34 -23.62
C TYR A 102 -3.25 15.56 -22.53
N LEU A 103 -3.23 14.65 -21.55
CA LEU A 103 -2.08 14.50 -20.67
C LEU A 103 -1.09 13.54 -21.32
N ILE A 104 0.16 13.98 -21.47
CA ILE A 104 1.19 13.23 -22.19
C ILE A 104 2.39 13.01 -21.28
N MET A 105 2.80 11.76 -21.12
CA MET A 105 3.97 11.37 -20.33
C MET A 105 4.65 10.15 -20.94
N GLY A 106 5.97 10.10 -20.93
CA GLY A 106 6.73 8.93 -21.39
C GLY A 106 8.23 9.23 -21.46
N GLU A 107 9.07 8.24 -21.12
CA GLU A 107 10.51 8.28 -21.34
C GLU A 107 10.82 7.84 -22.77
N LEU A 108 11.85 8.39 -23.39
CA LEU A 108 12.27 8.01 -24.75
C LEU A 108 13.52 7.13 -24.76
N GLY A 109 13.51 6.13 -25.63
CA GLY A 109 14.71 5.51 -26.16
C GLY A 109 15.36 6.39 -27.22
N LEU A 110 16.63 6.18 -27.50
CA LEU A 110 17.36 6.93 -28.55
C LEU A 110 16.86 6.64 -29.97
N ASP A 111 16.14 5.55 -30.13
CA ASP A 111 15.48 5.10 -31.37
C ASP A 111 14.05 5.65 -31.54
N GLY A 112 13.58 6.47 -30.60
CA GLY A 112 12.21 7.01 -30.59
C GLY A 112 11.17 6.07 -29.99
N SER A 113 11.57 4.94 -29.41
CA SER A 113 10.69 4.07 -28.61
C SER A 113 10.26 4.78 -27.33
N VAL A 114 9.06 4.47 -26.84
CA VAL A 114 8.50 5.04 -25.60
C VAL A 114 8.59 4.00 -24.49
N ARG A 115 9.26 4.36 -23.40
CA ARG A 115 9.53 3.49 -22.25
C ARG A 115 8.62 3.82 -21.08
N ASN A 116 8.42 2.82 -20.23
CA ASN A 116 7.55 2.91 -19.04
C ASN A 116 7.97 3.99 -18.06
N ILE A 117 6.96 4.54 -17.41
CA ILE A 117 7.10 5.55 -16.36
C ILE A 117 6.27 5.14 -15.14
N PRO A 118 6.69 5.48 -13.91
CA PRO A 118 5.89 5.30 -12.72
C PRO A 118 4.77 6.36 -12.64
N GLY A 119 3.67 6.02 -11.94
CA GLY A 119 2.62 6.98 -11.64
C GLY A 119 1.53 7.12 -12.70
N ALA A 120 1.39 6.16 -13.61
CA ALA A 120 0.39 6.23 -14.69
C ALA A 120 -1.05 6.34 -14.17
N LEU A 121 -1.41 5.61 -13.12
CA LEU A 121 -2.75 5.64 -12.53
C LEU A 121 -3.10 7.03 -11.93
N PRO A 122 -2.28 7.68 -11.09
CA PRO A 122 -2.50 9.05 -10.68
C PRO A 122 -2.58 10.05 -11.84
N TYR A 123 -1.78 9.86 -12.90
CA TYR A 123 -1.82 10.72 -14.07
C TYR A 123 -3.16 10.65 -14.79
N ALA A 124 -3.66 9.45 -15.05
CA ALA A 124 -4.95 9.24 -15.70
C ALA A 124 -6.11 9.79 -14.85
N GLN A 125 -6.06 9.61 -13.55
CA GLN A 125 -7.07 10.18 -12.65
C GLN A 125 -7.06 11.71 -12.71
N MET A 126 -5.90 12.36 -12.67
CA MET A 126 -5.81 13.82 -12.79
C MET A 126 -6.34 14.32 -14.15
N ALA A 127 -6.09 13.58 -15.23
CA ALA A 127 -6.61 13.94 -16.55
C ALA A 127 -8.16 13.91 -16.56
N LEU A 128 -8.76 12.88 -15.96
CA LEU A 128 -10.21 12.77 -15.80
C LEU A 128 -10.78 13.93 -14.98
N GLU A 129 -10.19 14.21 -13.81
CA GLU A 129 -10.63 15.28 -12.90
C GLU A 129 -10.55 16.67 -13.53
N ARG A 130 -9.62 16.87 -14.46
CA ARG A 130 -9.44 18.14 -15.19
C ARG A 130 -10.24 18.22 -16.50
N GLY A 131 -10.99 17.20 -16.85
CA GLY A 131 -11.80 17.16 -18.07
C GLY A 131 -10.96 17.15 -19.35
N LEU A 132 -9.73 16.60 -19.32
CA LEU A 132 -8.93 16.39 -20.51
C LEU A 132 -9.55 15.28 -21.37
N LYS A 133 -9.30 15.31 -22.68
CA LYS A 133 -9.82 14.28 -23.61
C LYS A 133 -9.27 12.89 -23.33
N GLY A 134 -8.10 12.78 -22.69
CA GLY A 134 -7.48 11.52 -22.29
C GLY A 134 -6.01 11.64 -21.94
N CYS A 135 -5.36 10.48 -21.86
CA CYS A 135 -3.93 10.35 -21.60
C CYS A 135 -3.23 9.62 -22.74
N ILE A 136 -2.02 10.08 -23.11
CA ILE A 136 -1.10 9.36 -24.00
C ILE A 136 0.08 8.91 -23.17
N LEU A 137 0.20 7.60 -22.93
CA LEU A 137 1.16 6.98 -22.01
C LEU A 137 1.86 5.79 -22.69
N PRO A 138 3.04 5.36 -22.21
CA PRO A 138 3.63 4.10 -22.66
C PRO A 138 2.64 2.94 -22.45
N VAL A 139 2.53 2.01 -23.41
CA VAL A 139 1.50 0.96 -23.41
C VAL A 139 1.44 0.14 -22.12
N GLN A 140 2.58 -0.22 -21.55
CA GLN A 140 2.63 -0.98 -20.29
C GLN A 140 2.21 -0.10 -19.09
N SER A 141 2.59 1.18 -19.06
CA SER A 141 2.13 2.13 -18.04
C SER A 141 0.63 2.41 -18.17
N ALA A 142 0.10 2.50 -19.39
CA ALA A 142 -1.32 2.67 -19.65
C ALA A 142 -2.18 1.52 -19.11
N MET A 143 -1.62 0.29 -19.04
CA MET A 143 -2.29 -0.87 -18.43
C MET A 143 -2.63 -0.68 -16.96
N GLU A 144 -1.83 0.06 -16.20
CA GLU A 144 -2.10 0.35 -14.79
C GLU A 144 -3.40 1.13 -14.60
N ALA A 145 -3.71 1.99 -15.56
CA ALA A 145 -4.88 2.88 -15.54
C ALA A 145 -6.10 2.33 -16.29
N SER A 146 -6.02 1.12 -16.86
CA SER A 146 -7.06 0.53 -17.72
C SER A 146 -8.45 0.39 -17.08
N GLU A 147 -8.54 0.43 -15.74
CA GLU A 147 -9.82 0.38 -15.00
C GLU A 147 -10.53 1.75 -14.91
N LEU A 148 -9.86 2.84 -15.30
CA LEU A 148 -10.46 4.17 -15.40
C LEU A 148 -11.13 4.36 -16.78
N GLN A 149 -12.21 3.61 -17.01
CA GLN A 149 -12.92 3.57 -18.31
C GLN A 149 -13.54 4.91 -18.70
N GLU A 150 -13.71 5.82 -17.74
CA GLU A 150 -14.21 7.18 -17.98
C GLU A 150 -13.16 8.11 -18.62
N CYS A 151 -11.88 7.71 -18.63
CA CYS A 151 -10.77 8.45 -19.24
C CYS A 151 -10.28 7.71 -20.49
N ASN A 152 -10.15 8.35 -21.63
CA ASN A 152 -9.53 7.75 -22.81
C ASN A 152 -8.02 7.58 -22.57
N ILE A 153 -7.56 6.33 -22.47
CA ILE A 153 -6.16 6.02 -22.20
C ILE A 153 -5.55 5.37 -23.43
N TYR A 154 -4.65 6.10 -24.08
CA TYR A 154 -3.93 5.65 -25.25
C TYR A 154 -2.58 5.08 -24.84
N GLY A 155 -2.29 3.84 -25.26
CA GLY A 155 -1.01 3.18 -25.04
C GLY A 155 -0.14 3.27 -26.28
N VAL A 156 1.05 3.88 -26.16
CA VAL A 156 1.99 4.08 -27.27
C VAL A 156 3.33 3.39 -27.02
N GLU A 157 3.97 2.91 -28.08
CA GLU A 157 5.29 2.28 -28.09
C GLU A 157 6.36 3.16 -28.76
N SER A 158 5.94 4.20 -29.51
CA SER A 158 6.83 5.11 -30.21
C SER A 158 6.29 6.54 -30.31
N ILE A 159 7.17 7.51 -30.59
CA ILE A 159 6.81 8.91 -30.87
C ILE A 159 5.83 8.96 -32.03
N LEU A 160 6.02 8.14 -33.08
CA LEU A 160 5.19 8.18 -34.29
C LEU A 160 3.73 7.82 -33.98
N GLN A 161 3.48 6.86 -33.11
CA GLN A 161 2.12 6.52 -32.69
C GLN A 161 1.46 7.67 -31.90
N ALA A 162 2.22 8.36 -31.04
CA ALA A 162 1.72 9.54 -30.35
C ALA A 162 1.40 10.70 -31.32
N VAL A 163 2.22 10.89 -32.35
CA VAL A 163 1.95 11.87 -33.45
C VAL A 163 0.67 11.50 -34.20
N GLU A 164 0.50 10.23 -34.55
CA GLU A 164 -0.70 9.75 -35.27
C GLU A 164 -1.99 10.00 -34.48
N ILE A 165 -1.99 9.70 -33.15
CA ILE A 165 -3.13 9.99 -32.28
C ILE A 165 -3.50 11.48 -32.29
N LEU A 166 -2.49 12.37 -32.28
CA LEU A 166 -2.70 13.81 -32.22
C LEU A 166 -3.08 14.42 -33.57
N GLU A 167 -2.64 13.83 -34.67
CA GLU A 167 -3.00 14.27 -36.04
C GLU A 167 -4.41 13.80 -36.45
N LYS A 168 -4.80 12.57 -36.03
CA LYS A 168 -6.06 11.93 -36.44
C LYS A 168 -6.76 11.26 -35.24
N PRO A 169 -7.29 12.05 -34.31
CA PRO A 169 -7.91 11.49 -33.10
C PRO A 169 -9.08 10.53 -33.39
N GLU A 170 -9.85 10.78 -34.47
CA GLU A 170 -10.97 9.95 -34.88
C GLU A 170 -10.55 8.54 -35.34
N ASP A 171 -9.37 8.39 -35.91
CA ASP A 171 -8.85 7.11 -36.40
C ASP A 171 -8.00 6.36 -35.35
N SER A 172 -7.74 6.99 -34.21
CA SER A 172 -6.80 6.50 -33.19
C SER A 172 -7.38 5.50 -32.17
N GLY A 173 -8.63 5.07 -32.37
CA GLY A 173 -9.32 4.16 -31.42
C GLY A 173 -8.62 2.82 -31.18
N HIS A 174 -7.76 2.38 -32.10
CA HIS A 174 -6.97 1.15 -31.92
C HIS A 174 -5.80 1.31 -30.93
N TYR A 175 -5.38 2.54 -30.60
CA TYR A 175 -4.40 2.83 -29.54
C TYR A 175 -5.03 2.94 -28.14
N LEU A 176 -6.37 2.98 -28.03
CA LEU A 176 -7.03 2.88 -26.73
C LEU A 176 -6.61 1.58 -26.05
N ILE A 177 -6.20 1.67 -24.79
CA ILE A 177 -5.54 0.56 -24.09
C ILE A 177 -6.35 -0.74 -24.15
N TRP A 178 -7.67 -0.67 -24.01
CA TRP A 178 -8.55 -1.84 -24.05
C TRP A 178 -8.80 -2.42 -25.46
N ASN A 179 -8.39 -1.71 -26.52
CA ASN A 179 -8.40 -2.23 -27.89
C ASN A 179 -7.04 -2.83 -28.30
N THR A 180 -6.02 -2.74 -27.44
CA THR A 180 -4.69 -3.26 -27.73
C THR A 180 -4.61 -4.78 -27.56
N PRO A 181 -3.76 -5.49 -28.34
CA PRO A 181 -3.53 -6.92 -28.17
C PRO A 181 -3.02 -7.26 -26.77
N LEU A 182 -2.23 -6.39 -26.15
CA LEU A 182 -1.68 -6.55 -24.81
C LEU A 182 -2.80 -6.66 -23.77
N TYR A 183 -3.80 -5.76 -23.81
CA TYR A 183 -4.95 -5.81 -22.92
C TYR A 183 -5.72 -7.13 -23.05
N GLY A 184 -5.99 -7.55 -24.29
CA GLY A 184 -6.68 -8.80 -24.57
C GLY A 184 -5.93 -10.05 -24.06
N GLN A 185 -4.58 -10.06 -24.11
CA GLN A 185 -3.76 -11.14 -23.55
C GLN A 185 -3.83 -11.16 -22.01
N ILE A 186 -3.70 -10.01 -21.37
CA ILE A 186 -3.71 -9.87 -19.91
C ILE A 186 -5.07 -10.21 -19.33
N CYS A 187 -6.17 -9.75 -19.94
CA CYS A 187 -7.51 -10.08 -19.48
C CYS A 187 -7.81 -11.59 -19.56
N ARG A 188 -7.24 -12.31 -20.53
CA ARG A 188 -7.36 -13.78 -20.61
C ARG A 188 -6.57 -14.50 -19.53
N GLN A 189 -5.45 -13.94 -19.08
CA GLN A 189 -4.59 -14.52 -18.05
C GLN A 189 -5.03 -14.17 -16.61
N ARG A 190 -5.81 -13.09 -16.44
CA ARG A 190 -6.25 -12.57 -15.14
C ARG A 190 -6.97 -13.61 -14.26
N PRO A 191 -7.95 -14.40 -14.74
CA PRO A 191 -8.62 -15.41 -13.92
C PRO A 191 -7.68 -16.49 -13.38
N ALA A 192 -6.66 -16.88 -14.15
CA ALA A 192 -5.68 -17.87 -13.74
C ALA A 192 -4.67 -17.32 -12.71
N ALA A 193 -4.27 -16.05 -12.84
CA ALA A 193 -3.37 -15.40 -11.89
C ALA A 193 -4.06 -15.09 -10.55
N GLU A 194 -5.34 -14.78 -10.56
CA GLU A 194 -6.14 -14.55 -9.34
C GLU A 194 -6.39 -15.84 -8.55
N THR A 195 -6.49 -16.98 -9.23
CA THR A 195 -6.63 -18.30 -8.59
C THR A 195 -5.32 -18.92 -8.13
N GLN A 196 -4.17 -18.50 -8.67
CA GLN A 196 -2.87 -19.15 -8.43
C GLN A 196 -2.03 -18.58 -7.29
N ALA A 197 -2.38 -17.46 -6.65
CA ALA A 197 -1.69 -17.11 -5.41
C ALA A 197 -2.25 -18.01 -4.30
N GLU A 198 -1.67 -19.16 -4.14
CA GLU A 198 -1.93 -20.09 -3.04
C GLU A 198 -1.54 -19.40 -1.73
N TYR A 199 -2.52 -18.77 -1.08
CA TYR A 199 -2.39 -18.53 0.36
C TYR A 199 -2.35 -19.89 1.06
N ILE A 200 -1.50 -20.02 2.06
CA ILE A 200 -1.54 -21.17 2.95
C ILE A 200 -2.97 -21.23 3.52
N ASP A 201 -3.67 -22.35 3.33
CA ASP A 201 -4.99 -22.51 3.93
C ASP A 201 -4.85 -22.77 5.43
N PHE A 202 -5.76 -22.23 6.24
CA PHE A 202 -5.84 -22.56 7.66
C PHE A 202 -6.01 -24.07 7.90
N ALA A 203 -6.63 -24.78 6.96
CA ALA A 203 -6.75 -26.23 6.97
C ALA A 203 -5.39 -26.95 6.87
N ASP A 204 -4.39 -26.33 6.25
CA ASP A 204 -3.04 -26.91 6.11
C ASP A 204 -2.18 -26.73 7.36
N ILE A 205 -2.60 -25.84 8.27
CA ILE A 205 -1.88 -25.56 9.51
C ILE A 205 -2.44 -26.44 10.62
N VAL A 206 -1.62 -27.41 11.08
CA VAL A 206 -2.01 -28.37 12.11
C VAL A 206 -2.04 -27.71 13.50
N GLY A 207 -3.16 -27.89 14.21
CA GLY A 207 -3.35 -27.35 15.55
C GLY A 207 -3.42 -25.82 15.58
N GLN A 208 -2.94 -25.19 16.67
CA GLN A 208 -2.92 -23.73 16.87
C GLN A 208 -4.32 -23.08 16.86
N ASP A 209 -5.35 -23.80 17.31
CA ASP A 209 -6.76 -23.34 17.24
C ASP A 209 -6.96 -22.00 17.94
N GLY A 210 -6.31 -21.78 19.09
CA GLY A 210 -6.34 -20.49 19.79
C GLY A 210 -5.66 -19.35 19.00
N ALA A 211 -4.60 -19.65 18.24
CA ALA A 211 -3.96 -18.66 17.39
C ALA A 211 -4.79 -18.37 16.13
N LYS A 212 -5.39 -19.38 15.53
CA LYS A 212 -6.34 -19.20 14.41
C LYS A 212 -7.53 -18.34 14.83
N ARG A 213 -8.12 -18.60 16.02
CA ARG A 213 -9.19 -17.78 16.59
C ARG A 213 -8.73 -16.32 16.82
N GLY A 214 -7.55 -16.11 17.38
CA GLY A 214 -6.98 -14.76 17.55
C GLY A 214 -6.78 -14.03 16.22
N LEU A 215 -6.35 -14.73 15.16
CA LEU A 215 -6.21 -14.15 13.82
C LEU A 215 -7.56 -13.90 13.14
N GLU A 216 -8.58 -14.75 13.36
CA GLU A 216 -9.96 -14.50 12.93
C GLU A 216 -10.49 -13.20 13.53
N ILE A 217 -10.32 -13.00 14.85
CA ILE A 217 -10.69 -11.76 15.54
C ILE A 217 -9.91 -10.56 14.98
N ALA A 218 -8.59 -10.74 14.77
CA ALA A 218 -7.74 -9.70 14.19
C ALA A 218 -8.23 -9.31 12.78
N ALA A 219 -8.55 -10.28 11.92
CA ALA A 219 -9.08 -10.06 10.58
C ALA A 219 -10.44 -9.37 10.60
N ALA A 220 -11.34 -9.81 11.50
CA ALA A 220 -12.70 -9.25 11.61
C ALA A 220 -12.70 -7.80 12.07
N GLY A 221 -11.82 -7.40 13.00
CA GLY A 221 -11.76 -6.03 13.55
C GLY A 221 -10.66 -5.15 12.97
N ALA A 222 -9.80 -5.65 12.11
CA ALA A 222 -8.53 -5.03 11.67
C ALA A 222 -7.56 -4.74 12.84
N HIS A 223 -7.52 -5.63 13.83
CA HIS A 223 -6.71 -5.45 15.02
C HIS A 223 -5.24 -5.78 14.80
N ASN A 224 -4.36 -4.91 15.28
CA ASN A 224 -2.93 -5.17 15.35
C ASN A 224 -2.65 -6.30 16.34
N ASN A 225 -1.77 -7.22 15.95
CA ASN A 225 -1.49 -8.38 16.78
C ASN A 225 0.00 -8.74 16.84
N ILE A 226 0.39 -9.42 17.91
CA ILE A 226 1.71 -10.04 18.07
C ILE A 226 1.56 -11.51 18.42
N MET A 227 2.26 -12.36 17.68
CA MET A 227 2.36 -13.78 17.90
C MET A 227 3.63 -14.11 18.68
N MET A 228 3.48 -14.74 19.83
CA MET A 228 4.60 -15.17 20.69
C MET A 228 4.65 -16.68 20.79
N GLY A 229 5.79 -17.27 20.45
CA GLY A 229 5.94 -18.72 20.56
C GLY A 229 7.33 -19.22 20.17
N PRO A 230 7.66 -20.50 20.45
CA PRO A 230 8.95 -21.08 20.14
C PRO A 230 9.23 -21.14 18.63
N PRO A 231 10.48 -21.33 18.22
CA PRO A 231 10.81 -21.63 16.83
C PRO A 231 10.02 -22.85 16.34
N GLY A 232 9.58 -22.82 15.07
CA GLY A 232 8.80 -23.92 14.49
C GLY A 232 7.33 -24.01 14.95
N SER A 233 6.81 -23.06 15.74
CA SER A 233 5.40 -23.06 16.18
C SER A 233 4.40 -22.62 15.09
N GLY A 234 4.85 -22.27 13.89
CA GLY A 234 3.99 -21.90 12.76
C GLY A 234 3.62 -20.41 12.66
N LYS A 235 4.32 -19.50 13.39
CA LYS A 235 4.08 -18.04 13.36
C LYS A 235 4.03 -17.48 11.93
N SER A 236 5.07 -17.73 11.15
CA SER A 236 5.21 -17.21 9.79
C SER A 236 4.20 -17.87 8.81
N SER A 237 3.83 -19.15 9.03
CA SER A 237 2.78 -19.83 8.25
C SER A 237 1.41 -19.22 8.52
N LEU A 238 1.07 -18.98 9.79
CA LEU A 238 -0.17 -18.32 10.20
C LEU A 238 -0.26 -16.89 9.64
N ALA A 239 0.84 -16.13 9.68
CA ALA A 239 0.89 -14.79 9.10
C ALA A 239 0.65 -14.82 7.58
N LYS A 240 1.25 -15.77 6.86
CA LYS A 240 1.06 -15.94 5.40
C LYS A 240 -0.36 -16.45 5.05
N ALA A 241 -1.03 -17.15 5.95
CA ALA A 241 -2.40 -17.60 5.76
C ALA A 241 -3.44 -16.49 5.99
N LEU A 242 -3.10 -15.47 6.78
CA LEU A 242 -4.00 -14.39 7.17
C LEU A 242 -4.65 -13.63 5.99
N PRO A 243 -3.93 -13.29 4.89
CA PRO A 243 -4.58 -12.64 3.74
C PRO A 243 -5.73 -13.44 3.14
N GLY A 244 -5.71 -14.77 3.26
CA GLY A 244 -6.76 -15.66 2.76
C GLY A 244 -8.10 -15.57 3.53
N ILE A 245 -8.11 -14.95 4.71
CA ILE A 245 -9.33 -14.73 5.50
C ILE A 245 -9.74 -13.25 5.58
N LEU A 246 -8.97 -12.34 4.97
CA LEU A 246 -9.35 -10.93 4.93
C LEU A 246 -10.45 -10.69 3.89
N PRO A 247 -11.38 -9.76 4.15
CA PRO A 247 -12.41 -9.39 3.18
C PRO A 247 -11.77 -8.75 1.94
N PRO A 248 -12.39 -8.88 0.75
CA PRO A 248 -11.90 -8.22 -0.47
C PRO A 248 -11.81 -6.70 -0.27
N MET A 249 -10.95 -6.04 -1.03
CA MET A 249 -10.86 -4.58 -1.03
C MET A 249 -12.10 -3.97 -1.70
N THR A 250 -12.56 -2.84 -1.19
CA THR A 250 -13.50 -1.98 -1.90
C THR A 250 -12.81 -1.33 -3.10
N ARG A 251 -13.58 -0.74 -4.04
CA ARG A 251 -13.00 -0.01 -5.19
C ARG A 251 -12.09 1.14 -4.72
N ASP A 252 -12.51 1.86 -3.69
CA ASP A 252 -11.73 2.98 -3.14
C ASP A 252 -10.43 2.51 -2.47
N GLU A 253 -10.49 1.44 -1.67
CA GLU A 253 -9.30 0.80 -1.09
C GLU A 253 -8.34 0.33 -2.19
N ALA A 254 -8.87 -0.32 -3.24
CA ALA A 254 -8.11 -0.81 -4.38
C ALA A 254 -7.44 0.34 -5.14
N MET A 255 -8.15 1.46 -5.35
CA MET A 255 -7.62 2.65 -6.02
C MET A 255 -6.44 3.25 -5.26
N VAL A 256 -6.60 3.53 -3.96
CA VAL A 256 -5.52 4.09 -3.12
C VAL A 256 -4.30 3.17 -3.08
N THR A 257 -4.53 1.86 -2.94
CA THR A 257 -3.45 0.87 -2.91
C THR A 257 -2.73 0.79 -4.24
N SER A 258 -3.47 0.76 -5.36
CA SER A 258 -2.88 0.70 -6.70
C SER A 258 -2.08 1.96 -7.05
N LYS A 259 -2.54 3.15 -6.65
CA LYS A 259 -1.77 4.40 -6.79
C LYS A 259 -0.40 4.31 -6.10
N LEU A 260 -0.35 3.78 -4.88
CA LEU A 260 0.92 3.60 -4.16
C LEU A 260 1.88 2.68 -4.92
N TYR A 261 1.38 1.58 -5.47
CA TYR A 261 2.20 0.65 -6.26
C TYR A 261 2.63 1.24 -7.59
N SER A 262 1.76 2.01 -8.26
CA SER A 262 2.09 2.74 -9.48
C SER A 262 3.24 3.73 -9.25
N ILE A 263 3.15 4.56 -8.19
CA ILE A 263 4.18 5.55 -7.83
C ILE A 263 5.49 4.88 -7.40
N ALA A 264 5.40 3.74 -6.72
CA ALA A 264 6.57 2.96 -6.33
C ALA A 264 7.30 2.27 -7.51
N GLY A 265 6.86 2.50 -8.75
CA GLY A 265 7.41 1.84 -9.94
C GLY A 265 7.11 0.33 -9.99
N LYS A 266 6.12 -0.12 -9.23
CA LYS A 266 5.66 -1.52 -9.19
C LYS A 266 4.37 -1.73 -10.00
N GLY A 267 4.01 -0.77 -10.82
CA GLY A 267 2.81 -0.80 -11.67
C GLY A 267 2.81 -1.94 -12.69
N ASN A 268 3.98 -2.37 -13.16
CA ASN A 268 4.11 -3.52 -14.06
C ASN A 268 3.55 -4.84 -13.46
N LEU A 269 3.36 -4.89 -12.14
CA LEU A 269 2.69 -5.98 -11.45
C LEU A 269 1.15 -5.81 -11.43
N LEU A 270 0.67 -4.63 -11.87
CA LEU A 270 -0.73 -4.28 -11.88
C LEU A 270 -1.29 -4.47 -13.29
N HIS A 271 -2.24 -5.36 -13.42
CA HIS A 271 -3.04 -5.51 -14.62
C HIS A 271 -4.43 -4.92 -14.37
N GLY A 272 -4.48 -3.61 -14.10
CA GLY A 272 -5.64 -2.89 -13.59
C GLY A 272 -5.51 -2.58 -12.09
N LEU A 273 -6.62 -2.44 -11.36
CA LEU A 273 -6.58 -2.22 -9.91
C LEU A 273 -6.20 -3.50 -9.16
N MET A 274 -5.51 -3.34 -8.06
CA MET A 274 -5.22 -4.44 -7.12
C MET A 274 -6.53 -4.97 -6.53
N THR A 275 -6.79 -6.25 -6.71
CA THR A 275 -7.96 -6.93 -6.13
C THR A 275 -7.65 -7.56 -4.78
N ARG A 276 -6.38 -7.84 -4.51
CA ARG A 276 -5.90 -8.52 -3.30
C ARG A 276 -5.24 -7.56 -2.34
N ARG A 277 -5.50 -7.78 -1.05
CA ARG A 277 -4.82 -7.03 0.02
C ARG A 277 -3.33 -7.33 0.03
N PRO A 278 -2.45 -6.32 0.04
CA PRO A 278 -1.00 -6.53 0.08
C PRO A 278 -0.57 -7.28 1.34
N PHE A 279 0.41 -8.17 1.19
CA PHE A 279 1.15 -8.78 2.30
C PHE A 279 2.61 -8.38 2.19
N ARG A 280 3.08 -7.52 3.10
CA ARG A 280 4.46 -7.03 3.11
C ARG A 280 5.20 -7.64 4.29
N ALA A 281 6.32 -8.26 4.01
CA ALA A 281 7.13 -8.96 5.01
C ALA A 281 8.62 -8.56 4.87
N PRO A 282 8.99 -7.32 5.24
CA PRO A 282 10.37 -6.90 5.19
C PRO A 282 11.22 -7.68 6.20
N HIS A 283 12.47 -7.91 5.83
CA HIS A 283 13.42 -8.57 6.73
C HIS A 283 13.65 -7.73 8.00
N TYR A 284 13.89 -8.36 9.14
CA TYR A 284 14.07 -7.65 10.43
C TYR A 284 15.26 -6.66 10.42
N SER A 285 16.25 -6.87 9.54
CA SER A 285 17.40 -5.95 9.33
C SER A 285 17.14 -4.83 8.32
N ALA A 286 15.90 -4.66 7.86
CA ALA A 286 15.58 -3.60 6.90
C ALA A 286 15.89 -2.22 7.48
N SER A 287 16.40 -1.33 6.63
CA SER A 287 16.73 0.04 7.02
C SER A 287 15.46 0.86 7.31
N LEU A 288 15.60 1.90 8.12
CA LEU A 288 14.50 2.82 8.42
C LEU A 288 13.89 3.42 7.14
N ALA A 289 14.72 3.75 6.15
CA ALA A 289 14.27 4.28 4.87
C ALA A 289 13.48 3.23 4.03
N ALA A 290 13.86 1.96 4.10
CA ALA A 290 13.09 0.89 3.45
C ALA A 290 11.70 0.72 4.09
N ILE A 291 11.60 0.86 5.39
CA ILE A 291 10.33 0.69 6.14
C ILE A 291 9.40 1.89 5.98
N ILE A 292 9.89 3.10 6.24
CA ILE A 292 9.08 4.33 6.21
C ILE A 292 8.94 4.89 4.79
N GLY A 293 9.97 4.72 3.99
CA GLY A 293 10.13 5.41 2.74
C GLY A 293 11.22 6.47 2.81
N GLY A 294 11.65 6.90 1.67
CA GLY A 294 12.73 7.87 1.54
C GLY A 294 13.12 8.04 0.08
N GLY A 295 14.22 8.69 -0.14
CA GLY A 295 14.75 8.97 -1.48
C GLY A 295 15.56 10.24 -1.49
N ASN A 296 15.94 10.66 -2.67
CA ASN A 296 16.62 11.92 -2.89
C ASN A 296 15.65 13.10 -2.70
N LEU A 297 16.19 14.32 -2.61
CA LEU A 297 15.43 15.56 -2.35
C LEU A 297 14.18 15.71 -3.23
N ASP A 298 14.18 15.17 -4.42
CA ASP A 298 13.19 15.39 -5.47
C ASP A 298 12.35 14.16 -5.83
N ASN A 299 12.75 12.97 -5.35
CA ASN A 299 12.04 11.72 -5.60
C ASN A 299 11.90 10.94 -4.28
N ILE A 300 10.84 11.22 -3.56
CA ILE A 300 10.50 10.52 -2.32
C ILE A 300 9.61 9.34 -2.67
N MET A 301 10.05 8.14 -2.31
CA MET A 301 9.34 6.88 -2.59
C MET A 301 8.68 6.34 -1.32
N PRO A 302 7.50 5.71 -1.43
CA PRO A 302 6.84 5.07 -0.30
C PRO A 302 7.64 3.86 0.19
N GLY A 303 7.68 3.64 1.50
CA GLY A 303 8.29 2.47 2.13
C GLY A 303 7.31 1.31 2.30
N GLU A 304 7.80 0.22 2.93
CA GLU A 304 7.03 -1.00 3.17
C GLU A 304 5.75 -0.76 3.98
N ILE A 305 5.75 0.21 4.90
CA ILE A 305 4.55 0.62 5.67
C ILE A 305 3.44 1.10 4.73
N SER A 306 3.77 2.01 3.80
CA SER A 306 2.79 2.54 2.84
C SER A 306 2.41 1.50 1.80
N LEU A 307 3.35 0.64 1.37
CA LEU A 307 3.06 -0.47 0.46
C LEU A 307 2.18 -1.57 1.09
N ALA A 308 2.07 -1.60 2.43
CA ALA A 308 1.13 -2.46 3.14
C ALA A 308 -0.29 -1.86 3.27
N GLN A 309 -0.54 -0.70 2.65
CA GLN A 309 -1.85 -0.02 2.68
C GLN A 309 -3.01 -0.98 2.40
N ASN A 310 -4.05 -0.94 3.24
CA ASN A 310 -5.23 -1.81 3.19
C ASN A 310 -4.93 -3.31 3.27
N GLY A 311 -3.74 -3.68 3.71
CA GLY A 311 -3.25 -5.05 3.79
C GLY A 311 -2.57 -5.37 5.12
N VAL A 312 -1.56 -6.21 5.07
CA VAL A 312 -0.82 -6.74 6.21
C VAL A 312 0.65 -6.34 6.14
N LEU A 313 1.16 -5.75 7.21
CA LEU A 313 2.59 -5.60 7.46
C LEU A 313 3.01 -6.68 8.47
N PHE A 314 3.72 -7.70 7.98
CA PHE A 314 4.25 -8.78 8.81
C PHE A 314 5.71 -8.49 9.19
N LEU A 315 5.98 -8.42 10.49
CA LEU A 315 7.32 -8.20 11.04
C LEU A 315 7.73 -9.41 11.85
N ASP A 316 8.55 -10.27 11.24
CA ASP A 316 9.12 -11.42 11.94
C ASP A 316 10.32 -10.99 12.80
N GLU A 317 10.63 -11.79 13.84
CA GLU A 317 11.70 -11.51 14.79
C GLU A 317 11.63 -10.08 15.39
N PHE A 318 10.42 -9.62 15.67
CA PHE A 318 10.13 -8.23 16.02
C PHE A 318 11.00 -7.69 17.17
N ALA A 319 11.28 -8.49 18.20
CA ALA A 319 12.17 -8.11 19.30
C ALA A 319 13.65 -7.92 18.87
N GLN A 320 14.04 -8.35 17.66
CA GLN A 320 15.40 -8.19 17.14
C GLN A 320 15.54 -6.98 16.20
N MET A 321 14.43 -6.36 15.81
CA MET A 321 14.45 -5.18 14.95
C MET A 321 15.16 -3.98 15.62
N PRO A 322 15.81 -3.10 14.83
CA PRO A 322 16.37 -1.87 15.34
C PRO A 322 15.32 -1.02 16.07
N LYS A 323 15.69 -0.47 17.24
CA LYS A 323 14.78 0.36 18.03
C LYS A 323 14.23 1.56 17.23
N SER A 324 15.04 2.17 16.38
CA SER A 324 14.63 3.27 15.50
C SER A 324 13.49 2.87 14.55
N VAL A 325 13.50 1.64 14.03
CA VAL A 325 12.44 1.11 13.16
C VAL A 325 11.16 0.88 13.97
N MET A 326 11.27 0.27 15.15
CA MET A 326 10.10 0.07 16.02
C MET A 326 9.46 1.41 16.42
N GLU A 327 10.25 2.38 16.86
CA GLU A 327 9.72 3.70 17.25
C GLU A 327 9.06 4.44 16.08
N ALA A 328 9.56 4.24 14.87
CA ALA A 328 9.01 4.85 13.66
C ALA A 328 7.62 4.30 13.26
N LEU A 329 7.25 3.11 13.72
CA LEU A 329 5.90 2.54 13.52
C LEU A 329 4.83 3.25 14.37
N ARG A 330 5.21 4.00 15.42
CA ARG A 330 4.25 4.60 16.36
C ARG A 330 3.28 5.56 15.69
N GLY A 331 3.80 6.48 14.88
CA GLY A 331 2.97 7.43 14.13
C GLY A 331 2.01 6.72 13.18
N PRO A 332 2.51 5.91 12.23
CA PRO A 332 1.66 5.20 11.27
C PRO A 332 0.57 4.31 11.89
N LEU A 333 0.85 3.67 13.03
CA LEU A 333 -0.14 2.85 13.73
C LEU A 333 -1.26 3.68 14.41
N GLU A 334 -1.03 4.97 14.64
CA GLU A 334 -2.00 5.89 15.25
C GLU A 334 -2.68 6.76 14.20
N ASP A 335 -1.86 7.44 13.38
CA ASP A 335 -2.32 8.45 12.43
C ASP A 335 -2.69 7.87 11.06
N ARG A 336 -2.37 6.57 10.79
CA ARG A 336 -2.59 5.86 9.51
C ARG A 336 -1.97 6.55 8.31
N LYS A 337 -0.90 7.29 8.54
CA LYS A 337 -0.13 7.98 7.53
C LYS A 337 1.34 8.05 7.89
N VAL A 338 2.17 8.14 6.87
CA VAL A 338 3.60 8.41 6.98
C VAL A 338 3.89 9.78 6.41
N VAL A 339 4.54 10.62 7.18
CA VAL A 339 4.99 11.94 6.74
C VAL A 339 6.50 11.92 6.59
N ILE A 340 6.98 12.09 5.37
CA ILE A 340 8.41 12.19 5.06
C ILE A 340 8.75 13.65 4.80
N SER A 341 9.48 14.25 5.73
CA SER A 341 9.93 15.64 5.62
C SER A 341 11.39 15.69 5.19
N ARG A 342 11.68 16.44 4.14
CA ARG A 342 13.02 16.78 3.65
C ARG A 342 13.15 18.29 3.56
N LEU A 343 14.37 18.80 3.36
CA LEU A 343 14.67 20.23 3.35
C LEU A 343 13.76 21.05 2.40
N ARG A 344 13.30 20.46 1.29
CA ARG A 344 12.52 21.17 0.25
C ARG A 344 11.15 20.55 -0.04
N SER A 345 10.84 19.41 0.57
CA SER A 345 9.59 18.70 0.29
C SER A 345 9.06 18.00 1.53
N LYS A 346 7.75 18.08 1.70
CA LYS A 346 7.01 17.31 2.69
C LYS A 346 5.98 16.47 1.92
N VAL A 347 6.10 15.16 2.03
CA VAL A 347 5.22 14.22 1.34
C VAL A 347 4.51 13.36 2.37
N GLU A 348 3.23 13.15 2.18
CA GLU A 348 2.40 12.29 3.00
C GLU A 348 1.94 11.08 2.18
N TYR A 349 2.12 9.88 2.76
CA TYR A 349 1.61 8.64 2.19
C TYR A 349 0.62 7.99 3.15
N PRO A 350 -0.49 7.43 2.66
CA PRO A 350 -1.38 6.65 3.48
C PRO A 350 -0.68 5.39 4.00
N ALA A 351 -1.06 4.95 5.20
CA ALA A 351 -0.46 3.83 5.91
C ALA A 351 -1.49 3.11 6.81
N SER A 352 -2.66 2.85 6.27
CA SER A 352 -3.70 2.07 6.96
C SER A 352 -3.45 0.58 6.69
N PHE A 353 -2.75 -0.09 7.60
CA PHE A 353 -2.40 -1.50 7.51
C PHE A 353 -2.70 -2.20 8.83
N MET A 354 -2.80 -3.52 8.79
CA MET A 354 -2.83 -4.38 9.97
C MET A 354 -1.42 -4.85 10.28
N LEU A 355 -0.91 -4.49 11.48
CA LEU A 355 0.37 -4.99 11.95
C LEU A 355 0.21 -6.41 12.47
N VAL A 356 1.02 -7.33 11.94
CA VAL A 356 1.21 -8.68 12.45
C VAL A 356 2.68 -8.83 12.83
N ALA A 357 2.98 -8.80 14.11
CA ALA A 357 4.34 -9.02 14.60
C ALA A 357 4.52 -10.48 15.05
N ALA A 358 5.71 -11.01 14.89
CA ALA A 358 6.07 -12.31 15.45
C ALA A 358 7.36 -12.20 16.28
N SER A 359 7.38 -12.84 17.43
CA SER A 359 8.56 -12.85 18.29
C SER A 359 8.71 -14.17 19.02
N ASN A 360 9.94 -14.50 19.38
CA ASN A 360 10.20 -15.57 20.33
C ASN A 360 9.96 -15.07 21.77
N PRO A 361 9.68 -15.97 22.74
CA PRO A 361 9.41 -15.56 24.11
C PRO A 361 10.68 -15.26 24.92
N CYS A 362 11.87 -15.59 24.40
CA CYS A 362 13.16 -15.37 25.04
C CYS A 362 14.31 -15.50 24.02
N PRO A 363 15.57 -15.18 24.38
CA PRO A 363 16.70 -15.28 23.46
C PRO A 363 16.93 -16.69 22.87
N CYS A 364 16.76 -17.76 23.64
CA CYS A 364 16.86 -19.14 23.13
C CYS A 364 15.60 -19.60 22.37
N GLY A 365 14.46 -18.89 22.55
CA GLY A 365 13.21 -19.17 21.87
C GLY A 365 12.27 -20.16 22.57
N TYR A 366 12.71 -20.89 23.58
CA TYR A 366 11.99 -22.06 24.12
C TYR A 366 11.28 -21.81 25.46
N TYR A 367 11.17 -20.58 25.93
CA TYR A 367 10.46 -20.32 27.20
C TYR A 367 8.97 -20.70 27.06
N GLY A 368 8.52 -21.55 28.01
CA GLY A 368 7.16 -22.13 28.00
C GLY A 368 7.04 -23.43 27.19
N ASP A 369 8.12 -23.95 26.60
CA ASP A 369 8.18 -25.23 25.89
C ASP A 369 8.98 -26.28 26.72
N GLY A 370 8.46 -26.65 27.88
CA GLY A 370 9.08 -27.62 28.78
C GLY A 370 10.46 -27.16 29.31
N GLU A 371 11.38 -28.13 29.43
CA GLU A 371 12.73 -27.91 30.01
C GLU A 371 13.77 -27.38 29.02
N LYS A 372 13.39 -27.09 27.76
CA LYS A 372 14.33 -26.67 26.70
C LYS A 372 14.89 -25.27 26.92
N CYS A 373 14.25 -24.43 27.73
CA CYS A 373 14.67 -23.04 27.93
C CYS A 373 15.85 -22.96 28.93
N THR A 374 16.98 -22.45 28.46
CA THR A 374 18.19 -22.22 29.28
C THR A 374 18.36 -20.77 29.75
N CYS A 375 17.41 -19.87 29.43
CA CYS A 375 17.50 -18.46 29.73
C CYS A 375 17.18 -18.15 31.20
N THR A 376 18.01 -17.35 31.85
CA THR A 376 17.73 -16.80 33.17
C THR A 376 16.55 -15.81 33.12
N PRO A 377 15.86 -15.55 34.27
CA PRO A 377 14.80 -14.53 34.32
C PRO A 377 15.26 -13.15 33.83
N THR A 378 16.48 -12.74 34.20
CA THR A 378 17.08 -11.45 33.78
C THR A 378 17.28 -11.38 32.26
N GLN A 379 17.77 -12.45 31.63
CA GLN A 379 17.93 -12.50 30.18
C GLN A 379 16.58 -12.43 29.45
N ARG A 380 15.55 -13.08 29.99
CA ARG A 380 14.19 -13.02 29.43
C ARG A 380 13.61 -11.60 29.52
N LEU A 381 13.71 -10.98 30.68
CA LEU A 381 13.26 -9.60 30.88
C LEU A 381 14.01 -8.64 29.97
N GLY A 382 15.34 -8.74 29.87
CA GLY A 382 16.15 -7.91 28.97
C GLY A 382 15.83 -8.12 27.48
N TYR A 383 15.39 -9.31 27.09
CA TYR A 383 14.93 -9.57 25.72
C TYR A 383 13.55 -8.94 25.46
N LEU A 384 12.59 -9.18 26.35
CA LEU A 384 11.23 -8.66 26.19
C LEU A 384 11.15 -7.14 26.35
N SER A 385 12.04 -6.52 27.14
CA SER A 385 12.12 -5.06 27.28
C SER A 385 12.53 -4.34 25.99
N ARG A 386 13.03 -5.06 24.97
CA ARG A 386 13.24 -4.50 23.62
C ARG A 386 11.91 -4.15 22.92
N LEU A 387 10.85 -4.89 23.24
CA LEU A 387 9.50 -4.54 22.82
C LEU A 387 9.07 -3.31 23.61
N SER A 388 9.14 -2.13 23.01
CA SER A 388 8.85 -0.89 23.73
C SER A 388 7.39 -0.82 24.19
N GLY A 389 7.16 -0.38 25.44
CA GLY A 389 5.82 -0.21 25.98
C GLY A 389 4.88 0.59 25.05
N PRO A 390 5.33 1.73 24.50
CA PRO A 390 4.53 2.52 23.54
C PRO A 390 4.09 1.77 22.28
N ILE A 391 4.86 0.81 21.78
CA ILE A 391 4.45 -0.05 20.66
C ILE A 391 3.47 -1.10 21.12
N MET A 392 3.74 -1.74 22.25
CA MET A 392 2.84 -2.75 22.84
C MET A 392 1.46 -2.16 23.18
N ASP A 393 1.43 -0.89 23.56
CA ASP A 393 0.18 -0.13 23.71
C ASP A 393 -0.64 -0.01 22.42
N ARG A 394 -0.06 -0.24 21.24
CA ARG A 394 -0.74 -0.16 19.93
C ARG A 394 -1.08 -1.54 19.35
N ILE A 395 -0.70 -2.60 20.05
CA ILE A 395 -1.07 -3.97 19.73
C ILE A 395 -2.32 -4.34 20.51
N ASP A 396 -3.37 -4.77 19.80
CA ASP A 396 -4.65 -5.12 20.41
C ASP A 396 -4.66 -6.55 20.93
N LEU A 397 -4.09 -7.48 20.18
CA LEU A 397 -4.11 -8.91 20.45
C LEU A 397 -2.68 -9.45 20.65
N GLN A 398 -2.45 -10.11 21.77
CA GLN A 398 -1.25 -10.87 22.06
C GLN A 398 -1.59 -12.36 21.96
N ILE A 399 -1.08 -13.04 20.93
CA ILE A 399 -1.44 -14.42 20.61
C ILE A 399 -0.29 -15.34 21.02
N ALA A 400 -0.55 -16.22 21.98
CA ALA A 400 0.43 -17.20 22.41
C ALA A 400 0.36 -18.47 21.54
N LEU A 401 1.49 -18.89 20.99
CA LEU A 401 1.64 -20.16 20.28
C LEU A 401 2.45 -21.14 21.12
N ARG A 402 2.08 -22.41 21.04
CA ARG A 402 2.81 -23.51 21.69
C ARG A 402 3.44 -24.42 20.63
N GLY A 403 4.46 -25.17 21.00
CA GLY A 403 4.97 -26.24 20.16
C GLY A 403 3.86 -27.25 19.85
N VAL A 404 3.78 -27.72 18.60
CA VAL A 404 2.82 -28.78 18.21
C VAL A 404 3.43 -30.11 18.55
N SER A 405 2.73 -30.93 19.34
CA SER A 405 3.24 -32.26 19.72
C SER A 405 3.19 -33.21 18.51
N PRO A 406 4.15 -34.17 18.40
CA PRO A 406 4.18 -35.14 17.31
C PRO A 406 2.88 -35.96 17.19
N GLU A 407 2.21 -36.23 18.33
CA GLU A 407 0.94 -36.97 18.37
C GLU A 407 -0.18 -36.19 17.65
N LYS A 408 -0.25 -34.87 17.81
CA LYS A 408 -1.22 -34.02 17.09
C LYS A 408 -0.93 -33.97 15.61
N ILE A 409 0.34 -34.04 15.21
CA ILE A 409 0.72 -34.10 13.79
C ILE A 409 0.31 -35.44 13.17
N ALA A 410 0.42 -36.54 13.92
CA ALA A 410 0.05 -37.89 13.48
C ALA A 410 -1.47 -38.12 13.44
N GLN A 411 -2.24 -37.49 14.32
CA GLN A 411 -3.69 -37.57 14.41
C GLN A 411 -4.39 -36.66 13.37
N ARG A 412 -4.16 -36.87 12.08
CA ARG A 412 -4.88 -36.18 10.99
C ARG A 412 -6.36 -36.60 10.83
N GLY A 413 -7.05 -36.92 11.93
CA GLY A 413 -8.39 -37.49 11.90
C GLY A 413 -9.55 -36.52 11.57
N SER A 414 -9.41 -35.24 11.82
CA SER A 414 -10.37 -34.22 11.39
C SER A 414 -9.66 -33.14 10.57
N ARG A 415 -10.15 -32.89 9.36
CA ARG A 415 -9.61 -31.79 8.55
C ARG A 415 -9.87 -30.48 9.28
N PRO A 416 -8.85 -29.67 9.58
CA PRO A 416 -9.04 -28.38 10.21
C PRO A 416 -9.97 -27.48 9.37
N GLU A 417 -10.55 -26.46 10.01
CA GLU A 417 -11.42 -25.51 9.34
C GLU A 417 -10.69 -24.78 8.21
N SER A 418 -11.32 -24.64 7.04
CA SER A 418 -10.72 -23.97 5.88
C SER A 418 -10.71 -22.45 6.03
N SER A 419 -9.75 -21.80 5.38
CA SER A 419 -9.71 -20.33 5.28
C SER A 419 -11.01 -19.76 4.71
N ALA A 420 -11.68 -20.44 3.79
CA ALA A 420 -12.94 -20.01 3.20
C ALA A 420 -14.07 -19.90 4.23
N ALA A 421 -14.18 -20.88 5.14
CA ALA A 421 -15.19 -20.86 6.20
C ALA A 421 -14.95 -19.72 7.20
N VAL A 422 -13.68 -19.49 7.59
CA VAL A 422 -13.30 -18.37 8.46
C VAL A 422 -13.54 -17.02 7.76
N ALA A 423 -13.18 -16.90 6.49
CA ALA A 423 -13.38 -15.68 5.68
C ALA A 423 -14.86 -15.29 5.61
N ALA A 424 -15.77 -16.26 5.50
CA ALA A 424 -17.22 -15.99 5.48
C ALA A 424 -17.68 -15.34 6.80
N ARG A 425 -17.21 -15.81 7.98
CA ARG A 425 -17.54 -15.21 9.27
C ARG A 425 -16.91 -13.81 9.42
N VAL A 426 -15.66 -13.66 8.99
CA VAL A 426 -14.96 -12.36 8.99
C VAL A 426 -15.73 -11.36 8.13
N LEU A 427 -16.16 -11.76 6.93
CA LEU A 427 -16.94 -10.89 6.04
C LEU A 427 -18.27 -10.49 6.66
N ALA A 428 -18.99 -11.40 7.30
CA ALA A 428 -20.25 -11.11 8.00
C ALA A 428 -20.05 -10.10 9.13
N ALA A 429 -19.00 -10.25 9.96
CA ALA A 429 -18.66 -9.31 11.02
C ALA A 429 -18.28 -7.93 10.48
N ARG A 430 -17.55 -7.87 9.36
CA ARG A 430 -17.20 -6.60 8.68
C ARG A 430 -18.42 -5.89 8.12
N GLU A 431 -19.38 -6.63 7.60
CA GLU A 431 -20.64 -6.04 7.13
C GLU A 431 -21.44 -5.40 8.26
N VAL A 432 -21.45 -6.01 9.45
CA VAL A 432 -22.04 -5.42 10.66
C VAL A 432 -21.33 -4.10 11.02
N GLN A 433 -20.01 -4.06 10.97
CA GLN A 433 -19.22 -2.86 11.24
C GLN A 433 -19.47 -1.77 10.20
N ARG A 434 -19.53 -2.12 8.91
CA ARG A 434 -19.84 -1.18 7.84
C ARG A 434 -21.18 -0.49 8.02
N ARG A 435 -22.21 -1.24 8.45
CA ARG A 435 -23.53 -0.67 8.77
C ARG A 435 -23.48 0.23 10.00
N ARG A 436 -22.76 -0.20 11.05
CA ARG A 436 -22.58 0.55 12.31
C ARG A 436 -21.92 1.89 12.08
N PHE A 437 -20.91 1.94 11.24
CA PHE A 437 -20.09 3.14 10.99
C PHE A 437 -20.52 3.91 9.74
N HIS A 438 -21.72 3.63 9.22
CA HIS A 438 -22.23 4.39 8.07
C HIS A 438 -22.34 5.88 8.41
N GLY A 439 -21.63 6.72 7.62
CA GLY A 439 -21.54 8.17 7.85
C GLY A 439 -20.47 8.62 8.84
N GLU A 440 -19.66 7.70 9.36
CA GLU A 440 -18.46 7.99 10.16
C GLU A 440 -17.19 7.82 9.30
N ASP A 441 -16.09 8.43 9.73
CA ASP A 441 -14.78 8.34 9.04
C ASP A 441 -13.98 7.09 9.46
N ILE A 442 -14.66 6.03 9.90
CA ILE A 442 -14.05 4.77 10.33
C ILE A 442 -14.79 3.58 9.70
N PHE A 443 -14.06 2.47 9.48
CA PHE A 443 -14.58 1.28 8.81
C PHE A 443 -14.52 0.01 9.68
N THR A 444 -13.73 0.04 10.76
CA THR A 444 -13.46 -1.16 11.58
C THR A 444 -13.45 -0.85 13.07
N ASN A 445 -13.68 -1.88 13.88
CA ASN A 445 -13.69 -1.70 15.33
C ASN A 445 -12.32 -1.26 15.89
N ALA A 446 -11.20 -1.63 15.27
CA ALA A 446 -9.87 -1.17 15.70
C ALA A 446 -9.71 0.35 15.56
N GLU A 447 -10.45 0.98 14.65
CA GLU A 447 -10.41 2.41 14.38
C GLU A 447 -11.18 3.26 15.37
N MET A 448 -12.07 2.66 16.17
CA MET A 448 -12.89 3.39 17.12
C MET A 448 -12.05 4.29 18.04
N THR A 449 -12.43 5.55 18.15
CA THR A 449 -11.95 6.47 19.19
C THR A 449 -12.74 6.26 20.49
N ASN A 450 -12.33 6.92 21.58
CA ASN A 450 -13.06 6.82 22.84
C ASN A 450 -14.54 7.26 22.70
N LYS A 451 -14.82 8.29 21.88
CA LYS A 451 -16.20 8.72 21.57
C LYS A 451 -17.00 7.63 20.86
N HIS A 452 -16.38 6.93 19.91
CA HIS A 452 -17.01 5.81 19.22
C HIS A 452 -17.27 4.63 20.17
N ILE A 453 -16.38 4.36 21.12
CA ILE A 453 -16.55 3.31 22.11
C ILE A 453 -17.74 3.63 23.03
N GLU A 454 -17.85 4.85 23.52
CA GLU A 454 -18.99 5.30 24.32
C GLU A 454 -20.34 5.16 23.56
N LYS A 455 -20.34 5.48 22.26
CA LYS A 455 -21.53 5.42 21.41
C LYS A 455 -21.94 4.01 21.03
N TYR A 456 -20.98 3.14 20.66
CA TYR A 456 -21.25 1.86 20.02
C TYR A 456 -20.96 0.63 20.89
N CYS A 457 -20.34 0.81 22.07
CA CYS A 457 -19.95 -0.25 22.98
C CYS A 457 -20.45 0.00 24.41
N PRO A 458 -21.75 0.27 24.62
CA PRO A 458 -22.26 0.43 25.98
C PRO A 458 -22.06 -0.87 26.76
N LEU A 459 -21.65 -0.75 28.01
CA LEU A 459 -21.48 -1.87 28.92
C LEU A 459 -22.60 -1.85 29.96
N ASP A 460 -23.32 -2.96 30.11
CA ASP A 460 -24.27 -3.14 31.18
C ASP A 460 -23.56 -3.28 32.57
N ALA A 461 -24.32 -3.33 33.63
CA ALA A 461 -23.78 -3.42 34.99
C ALA A 461 -22.90 -4.66 35.20
N GLN A 462 -23.23 -5.79 34.57
CA GLN A 462 -22.46 -7.04 34.67
C GLN A 462 -21.15 -6.93 33.92
N CYS A 463 -21.15 -6.38 32.71
CA CYS A 463 -19.94 -6.12 31.92
C CYS A 463 -19.03 -5.10 32.61
N ALA A 464 -19.59 -4.03 33.19
CA ALA A 464 -18.82 -3.03 33.93
C ALA A 464 -18.14 -3.64 35.17
N SER A 465 -18.86 -4.50 35.91
CA SER A 465 -18.28 -5.25 37.05
C SER A 465 -17.16 -6.19 36.60
N THR A 466 -17.40 -6.97 35.52
CA THR A 466 -16.40 -7.86 34.92
C THR A 466 -15.15 -7.09 34.50
N MET A 467 -15.32 -5.96 33.83
CA MET A 467 -14.23 -5.12 33.36
C MET A 467 -13.41 -4.54 34.52
N THR A 468 -14.09 -4.12 35.61
CA THR A 468 -13.44 -3.64 36.83
C THR A 468 -12.61 -4.75 37.50
N ALA A 469 -13.12 -5.97 37.55
CA ALA A 469 -12.39 -7.12 38.08
C ALA A 469 -11.15 -7.46 37.22
N LEU A 470 -11.28 -7.45 35.89
CA LEU A 470 -10.16 -7.66 34.96
C LEU A 470 -9.07 -6.60 35.13
N MET A 471 -9.45 -5.31 35.22
CA MET A 471 -8.51 -4.21 35.45
C MET A 471 -7.70 -4.39 36.72
N LYS A 472 -8.36 -4.77 37.83
CA LYS A 472 -7.68 -5.02 39.12
C LYS A 472 -6.77 -6.25 39.04
N ASN A 473 -7.29 -7.38 38.55
CA ASN A 473 -6.58 -8.67 38.58
C ASN A 473 -5.35 -8.70 37.66
N MET A 474 -5.40 -7.96 36.54
CA MET A 474 -4.34 -7.92 35.54
C MET A 474 -3.50 -6.63 35.61
N SER A 475 -3.82 -5.69 36.51
CA SER A 475 -3.15 -4.37 36.62
C SER A 475 -3.10 -3.62 35.28
N LEU A 476 -4.20 -3.62 34.52
CA LEU A 476 -4.27 -3.07 33.19
C LEU A 476 -4.30 -1.54 33.19
N SER A 477 -3.69 -0.94 32.17
CA SER A 477 -3.77 0.51 31.91
C SER A 477 -5.12 0.91 31.33
N MET A 478 -5.45 2.22 31.34
CA MET A 478 -6.65 2.74 30.66
C MET A 478 -6.61 2.50 29.15
N ARG A 479 -5.44 2.47 28.54
CA ARG A 479 -5.30 2.10 27.11
C ARG A 479 -5.69 0.65 26.86
N ALA A 480 -5.24 -0.26 27.71
CA ALA A 480 -5.62 -1.68 27.64
C ALA A 480 -7.14 -1.87 27.85
N TYR A 481 -7.77 -1.08 28.75
CA TYR A 481 -9.21 -1.05 28.93
C TYR A 481 -9.96 -0.81 27.60
N PHE A 482 -9.65 0.26 26.90
CA PHE A 482 -10.32 0.58 25.64
C PHE A 482 -10.05 -0.45 24.54
N ARG A 483 -8.85 -1.06 24.51
CA ARG A 483 -8.52 -2.13 23.54
C ARG A 483 -9.33 -3.40 23.80
N ILE A 484 -9.47 -3.81 25.06
CA ILE A 484 -10.31 -4.97 25.40
C ILE A 484 -11.74 -4.74 24.92
N ILE A 485 -12.30 -3.56 25.10
CA ILE A 485 -13.65 -3.26 24.63
C ILE A 485 -13.76 -3.35 23.11
N LYS A 486 -12.80 -2.81 22.35
CA LYS A 486 -12.78 -2.91 20.88
C LYS A 486 -12.73 -4.36 20.41
N VAL A 487 -11.87 -5.16 21.04
CA VAL A 487 -11.73 -6.60 20.72
C VAL A 487 -13.01 -7.35 21.12
N ALA A 488 -13.57 -7.08 22.31
CA ALA A 488 -14.82 -7.68 22.76
C ALA A 488 -16.00 -7.34 21.83
N ARG A 489 -16.06 -6.10 21.29
CA ARG A 489 -17.05 -5.73 20.27
C ARG A 489 -16.87 -6.56 19.00
N THR A 490 -15.64 -6.79 18.58
CA THR A 490 -15.35 -7.62 17.40
C THR A 490 -15.74 -9.09 17.63
N ILE A 491 -15.50 -9.63 18.83
CA ILE A 491 -15.93 -10.99 19.18
C ILE A 491 -17.46 -11.08 19.15
N ALA A 492 -18.15 -10.09 19.71
CA ALA A 492 -19.61 -10.04 19.68
C ALA A 492 -20.16 -9.92 18.24
N ASP A 493 -19.49 -9.17 17.35
CA ASP A 493 -19.85 -9.08 15.93
C ASP A 493 -19.68 -10.42 15.21
N LEU A 494 -18.61 -11.18 15.52
CA LEU A 494 -18.39 -12.53 14.99
C LEU A 494 -19.45 -13.53 15.45
N GLU A 495 -20.00 -13.36 16.66
CA GLU A 495 -21.08 -14.18 17.20
C GLU A 495 -22.48 -13.68 16.78
N GLY A 496 -22.57 -12.56 16.05
CA GLY A 496 -23.84 -11.93 15.68
C GLY A 496 -24.61 -11.31 16.86
N ALA A 497 -23.92 -11.06 17.99
CA ALA A 497 -24.52 -10.48 19.18
C ALA A 497 -24.65 -8.96 19.05
N GLN A 498 -25.83 -8.42 19.41
CA GLN A 498 -26.07 -6.98 19.38
C GLN A 498 -25.28 -6.25 20.47
N GLU A 499 -25.15 -6.84 21.65
CA GLU A 499 -24.49 -6.26 22.81
C GLU A 499 -23.23 -7.04 23.21
N ILE A 500 -22.31 -6.36 23.87
CA ILE A 500 -21.15 -7.00 24.47
C ILE A 500 -21.60 -7.74 25.74
N LYS A 501 -21.17 -9.01 25.89
CA LYS A 501 -21.43 -9.85 27.06
C LYS A 501 -20.15 -10.06 27.87
N PRO A 502 -20.26 -10.46 29.16
CA PRO A 502 -19.08 -10.75 29.99
C PRO A 502 -18.11 -11.76 29.39
N ILE A 503 -18.62 -12.76 28.64
CA ILE A 503 -17.80 -13.78 27.97
C ILE A 503 -16.91 -13.15 26.88
N HIS A 504 -17.42 -12.16 26.13
CA HIS A 504 -16.64 -11.46 25.12
C HIS A 504 -15.49 -10.67 25.73
N LEU A 505 -15.73 -10.03 26.90
CA LEU A 505 -14.69 -9.33 27.66
C LEU A 505 -13.63 -10.27 28.21
N ALA A 506 -14.04 -11.44 28.70
CA ALA A 506 -13.14 -12.47 29.20
C ALA A 506 -12.25 -13.04 28.08
N GLU A 507 -12.84 -13.36 26.91
CA GLU A 507 -12.08 -13.79 25.72
C GLU A 507 -11.11 -12.69 25.29
N ALA A 508 -11.55 -11.45 25.14
CA ALA A 508 -10.71 -10.33 24.75
C ALA A 508 -9.54 -10.10 25.73
N ALA A 509 -9.77 -10.21 27.04
CA ALA A 509 -8.75 -10.07 28.07
C ALA A 509 -7.71 -11.20 28.01
N SER A 510 -8.07 -12.40 27.54
CA SER A 510 -7.13 -13.52 27.40
C SER A 510 -6.01 -13.22 26.40
N TYR A 511 -6.23 -12.33 25.45
CA TYR A 511 -5.23 -11.85 24.49
C TYR A 511 -4.36 -10.70 25.02
N ARG A 512 -4.32 -10.48 26.35
CA ARG A 512 -3.47 -9.46 27.00
C ARG A 512 -2.51 -10.09 28.02
N PHE A 513 -2.00 -11.31 27.76
CA PHE A 513 -1.21 -12.09 28.71
C PHE A 513 0.15 -11.48 29.06
N LEU A 514 0.77 -10.69 28.15
CA LEU A 514 2.05 -10.01 28.43
C LEU A 514 1.88 -8.85 29.42
N ASP A 515 0.73 -8.19 29.42
CA ASP A 515 0.43 -7.10 30.37
C ASP A 515 0.40 -7.65 31.81
N LYS A 516 -0.13 -8.87 32.00
CA LYS A 516 -0.17 -9.56 33.30
C LYS A 516 1.22 -9.83 33.89
N GLN A 517 2.23 -9.99 33.04
CA GLN A 517 3.60 -10.28 33.48
C GLN A 517 4.36 -9.03 33.93
N LYS A 518 3.74 -7.85 33.97
CA LYS A 518 4.37 -6.55 34.30
C LYS A 518 5.68 -6.32 33.54
N LEU A 519 5.70 -6.69 32.25
CA LEU A 519 6.88 -6.59 31.39
C LEU A 519 7.00 -5.22 30.72
N PHE A 520 5.95 -4.40 30.81
CA PHE A 520 5.86 -3.07 30.18
C PHE A 520 5.40 -2.01 31.17
#